data_c98207cc45490576fdaaaa5b9a23a01b
#
_entry.id   c98207cc45490576fdaaaa5b9a23a01b
#
_cell.length_a   1.000
_cell.length_b   1.000
_cell.length_c   1.000
_cell.angle_alpha   90.00
_cell.angle_beta   90.00
_cell.angle_gamma   90.00
#
_symmetry.space_group_name_H-M   'P 1'
#
loop_
_entity.id
_entity.type
_entity.pdbx_description
1 polymer ?
#
loop_
_entity_poly.entity_id
_entity_poly.type
_entity_poly.pdbx_seq_one_letter_code
_entity_poly.pdbx_strand_id
1 'polypeptide(L)'
;MKQIQRGAALLTVLALLCTLTLPAAAASDTVTIATVQDFTNFSKQCTRDTWSQGITVELTADLDLSGSDFTPVPIFQGTFHGNGHTISGFSFEKKGSKTGLFRTLTASAVVEDLTVEGDLAPQGSASQAGLLVGENYGTVSRCAAQGSVSGQEDIGGLVGLNGESGCIQSCTSAAAVTGVTNVGGITGQNLGAVENSSNTGEINTQADQETPTSVGGIAGLSRGTIRGCTNSGAVGYQHVGYNMGGIVGLQSGEISNCSNTAPIQG
;
A
#
# COMPACT_ATOMS: atom_id res chain seq x y z
N MET A 1 8.00 57.99 73.74
CA MET A 1 8.73 57.74 72.52
C MET A 1 8.58 56.28 72.18
N LYS A 2 7.78 55.97 71.18
CA LYS A 2 7.45 54.56 70.76
C LYS A 2 8.39 54.18 69.64
N GLN A 3 9.21 53.13 69.83
CA GLN A 3 9.98 52.52 68.78
C GLN A 3 9.08 51.60 67.95
N ILE A 4 9.12 51.79 66.66
CA ILE A 4 8.48 50.91 65.66
C ILE A 4 9.46 49.91 65.20
N GLN A 5 9.30 48.64 65.57
CA GLN A 5 10.06 47.50 64.99
C GLN A 5 9.49 47.18 63.63
N ARG A 6 10.30 47.25 62.59
CA ARG A 6 10.00 46.75 61.24
C ARG A 6 10.43 45.28 61.16
N GLY A 7 9.45 44.40 61.13
CA GLY A 7 9.64 42.98 60.81
C GLY A 7 9.84 42.79 59.33
N ALA A 8 10.97 42.25 58.91
CA ALA A 8 11.21 41.81 57.56
C ALA A 8 10.56 40.44 57.38
N ALA A 9 9.54 40.38 56.55
CA ALA A 9 8.95 39.10 56.11
C ALA A 9 9.82 38.51 54.98
N LEU A 10 10.45 37.37 55.27
CA LEU A 10 11.21 36.60 54.32
C LEU A 10 10.22 35.74 53.48
N LEU A 11 9.94 36.15 52.23
CA LEU A 11 9.19 35.33 51.28
C LEU A 11 10.12 34.24 50.72
N THR A 12 9.95 33.03 51.20
CA THR A 12 10.54 31.83 50.59
C THR A 12 9.66 31.45 49.40
N VAL A 13 10.12 31.73 48.19
CA VAL A 13 9.53 31.22 46.95
C VAL A 13 9.98 29.78 46.80
N LEU A 14 9.06 28.85 47.07
CA LEU A 14 9.25 27.42 46.80
C LEU A 14 9.02 27.19 45.28
N ALA A 15 10.12 27.11 44.52
CA ALA A 15 10.07 26.75 43.13
C ALA A 15 9.72 25.26 43.03
N LEU A 16 8.48 24.96 42.70
CA LEU A 16 8.01 23.62 42.36
C LEU A 16 8.57 23.24 40.99
N LEU A 17 9.71 22.53 40.96
CA LEU A 17 10.22 21.94 39.73
C LEU A 17 9.28 20.82 39.30
N CYS A 18 8.35 21.13 38.42
CA CYS A 18 7.54 20.13 37.72
C CYS A 18 8.45 19.42 36.70
N THR A 19 9.08 18.32 37.11
CA THR A 19 9.77 17.43 36.17
C THR A 19 8.71 16.78 35.28
N LEU A 20 8.50 17.33 34.10
CA LEU A 20 7.80 16.66 33.03
C LEU A 20 8.63 15.42 32.65
N THR A 21 8.28 14.29 33.23
CA THR A 21 8.70 12.99 32.69
C THR A 21 7.93 12.84 31.38
N LEU A 22 8.57 13.16 30.25
CA LEU A 22 8.11 12.69 28.96
C LEU A 22 8.00 11.17 29.06
N PRO A 23 6.86 10.56 28.72
CA PRO A 23 6.80 9.12 28.64
C PRO A 23 7.91 8.69 27.67
N ALA A 24 8.82 7.84 28.11
CA ALA A 24 9.74 7.18 27.22
C ALA A 24 8.87 6.55 26.11
N ALA A 25 9.13 6.89 24.85
CA ALA A 25 8.51 6.20 23.74
C ALA A 25 8.75 4.72 24.00
N ALA A 26 7.68 3.94 24.11
CA ALA A 26 7.81 2.49 24.26
C ALA A 26 8.70 2.04 23.08
N ALA A 27 9.79 1.36 23.37
CA ALA A 27 10.64 0.80 22.35
C ALA A 27 9.73 -0.11 21.51
N SER A 28 9.55 0.20 20.21
CA SER A 28 8.79 -0.67 19.33
C SER A 28 9.55 -1.99 19.25
N ASP A 29 8.87 -3.11 19.47
CA ASP A 29 9.48 -4.41 19.25
C ASP A 29 9.93 -4.51 17.79
N THR A 30 11.23 -4.71 17.57
CA THR A 30 11.79 -4.84 16.23
C THR A 30 11.88 -6.30 15.84
N VAL A 31 11.33 -6.64 14.69
CA VAL A 31 11.38 -7.96 14.07
C VAL A 31 12.31 -7.90 12.87
N THR A 32 13.39 -8.67 12.89
CA THR A 32 14.31 -8.78 11.76
C THR A 32 13.92 -9.97 10.88
N ILE A 33 13.85 -9.74 9.57
CA ILE A 33 13.58 -10.76 8.56
C ILE A 33 14.80 -10.85 7.64
N ALA A 34 15.50 -11.97 7.68
CA ALA A 34 16.67 -12.26 6.85
C ALA A 34 16.50 -13.52 5.99
N THR A 35 15.49 -14.33 6.29
CA THR A 35 15.24 -15.61 5.60
C THR A 35 13.77 -15.81 5.28
N VAL A 36 13.47 -16.69 4.33
CA VAL A 36 12.09 -17.11 4.02
C VAL A 36 11.37 -17.66 5.25
N GLN A 37 12.11 -18.35 6.13
CA GLN A 37 11.54 -18.89 7.37
C GLN A 37 11.14 -17.76 8.33
N ASP A 38 11.93 -16.67 8.43
CA ASP A 38 11.59 -15.52 9.26
C ASP A 38 10.32 -14.84 8.72
N PHE A 39 10.22 -14.66 7.40
CA PHE A 39 9.02 -14.11 6.76
C PHE A 39 7.79 -14.98 6.99
N THR A 40 7.94 -16.31 6.89
CA THR A 40 6.85 -17.24 7.15
C THR A 40 6.39 -17.17 8.62
N ASN A 41 7.32 -17.07 9.55
CA ASN A 41 7.01 -16.91 10.97
C ASN A 41 6.32 -15.59 11.26
N PHE A 42 6.81 -14.49 10.65
CA PHE A 42 6.19 -13.18 10.72
C PHE A 42 4.74 -13.21 10.20
N SER A 43 4.49 -13.77 9.01
CA SER A 43 3.14 -13.89 8.46
C SER A 43 2.20 -14.66 9.38
N LYS A 44 2.67 -15.78 9.97
CA LYS A 44 1.91 -16.56 10.96
C LYS A 44 1.60 -15.77 12.23
N GLN A 45 2.51 -14.94 12.73
CA GLN A 45 2.25 -14.09 13.88
C GLN A 45 1.18 -13.03 13.59
N CYS A 46 1.16 -12.48 12.38
CA CYS A 46 0.15 -11.52 11.94
C CYS A 46 -1.27 -12.09 11.83
N THR A 47 -1.49 -13.38 12.03
CA THR A 47 -2.84 -13.95 12.20
C THR A 47 -3.49 -13.58 13.53
N ARG A 48 -2.74 -13.07 14.50
CA ARG A 48 -3.24 -12.59 15.79
C ARG A 48 -3.60 -11.12 15.67
N ASP A 49 -4.82 -10.75 15.97
CA ASP A 49 -5.45 -9.46 15.66
C ASP A 49 -4.63 -8.21 15.98
N THR A 50 -3.87 -8.20 17.06
CA THR A 50 -3.11 -7.01 17.50
C THR A 50 -1.61 -7.22 17.55
N TRP A 51 -1.11 -8.37 17.15
CA TRP A 51 0.30 -8.69 17.31
C TRP A 51 1.22 -7.73 16.58
N SER A 52 0.86 -7.29 15.38
CA SER A 52 1.67 -6.38 14.57
C SER A 52 1.46 -4.89 14.90
N GLN A 53 0.64 -4.56 15.88
CA GLN A 53 0.38 -3.18 16.25
C GLN A 53 1.63 -2.54 16.89
N GLY A 54 2.15 -1.49 16.24
CA GLY A 54 3.28 -0.72 16.72
C GLY A 54 4.65 -1.43 16.62
N ILE A 55 4.72 -2.62 16.00
CA ILE A 55 6.01 -3.26 15.73
C ILE A 55 6.73 -2.58 14.55
N THR A 56 8.04 -2.66 14.56
CA THR A 56 8.89 -2.34 13.41
C THR A 56 9.48 -3.62 12.84
N VAL A 57 9.37 -3.78 11.52
CA VAL A 57 9.94 -4.93 10.80
C VAL A 57 11.06 -4.41 9.91
N GLU A 58 12.22 -5.04 10.00
CA GLU A 58 13.40 -4.75 9.19
C GLU A 58 13.70 -5.93 8.27
N LEU A 59 13.51 -5.75 6.98
CA LEU A 59 14.00 -6.70 5.98
C LEU A 59 15.49 -6.44 5.76
N THR A 60 16.33 -7.47 5.92
CA THR A 60 17.80 -7.32 5.89
C THR A 60 18.45 -8.14 4.79
N ALA A 61 17.66 -8.81 3.96
CA ALA A 61 18.13 -9.56 2.80
C ALA A 61 17.02 -9.69 1.76
N ASP A 62 17.39 -9.90 0.52
CA ASP A 62 16.45 -10.30 -0.52
C ASP A 62 15.90 -11.70 -0.22
N LEU A 63 14.61 -11.92 -0.47
CA LEU A 63 13.95 -13.20 -0.25
C LEU A 63 13.39 -13.75 -1.56
N ASP A 64 13.68 -15.01 -1.84
CA ASP A 64 13.02 -15.77 -2.90
C ASP A 64 12.04 -16.76 -2.27
N LEU A 65 10.74 -16.48 -2.43
CA LEU A 65 9.65 -17.30 -1.90
C LEU A 65 9.26 -18.45 -2.83
N SER A 66 9.96 -18.65 -3.96
CA SER A 66 9.67 -19.73 -4.89
C SER A 66 9.78 -21.09 -4.21
N GLY A 67 8.81 -21.97 -4.46
CA GLY A 67 8.74 -23.28 -3.83
C GLY A 67 8.40 -23.27 -2.33
N SER A 68 8.14 -22.12 -1.72
CA SER A 68 7.66 -22.02 -0.35
C SER A 68 6.13 -22.14 -0.30
N ASP A 69 5.59 -22.56 0.86
CA ASP A 69 4.15 -22.46 1.14
C ASP A 69 3.76 -21.01 1.47
N PHE A 70 3.91 -20.14 0.45
CA PHE A 70 3.58 -18.72 0.61
C PHE A 70 2.13 -18.53 1.06
N THR A 71 1.96 -17.76 2.11
CA THR A 71 0.66 -17.30 2.59
C THR A 71 0.73 -15.80 2.80
N PRO A 72 -0.15 -15.01 2.16
CA PRO A 72 -0.21 -13.57 2.35
C PRO A 72 -0.30 -13.17 3.81
N VAL A 73 0.40 -12.11 4.21
CA VAL A 73 0.30 -11.53 5.55
C VAL A 73 -1.15 -11.04 5.76
N PRO A 74 -1.91 -11.59 6.72
CA PRO A 74 -3.37 -11.35 6.78
C PRO A 74 -3.74 -9.91 7.08
N ILE A 75 -3.22 -9.35 8.17
CA ILE A 75 -3.43 -7.97 8.62
C ILE A 75 -2.12 -7.44 9.17
N PHE A 76 -1.71 -6.25 8.71
CA PHE A 76 -0.53 -5.58 9.22
C PHE A 76 -0.86 -4.19 9.74
N GLN A 77 -0.29 -3.82 10.90
CA GLN A 77 -0.62 -2.61 11.65
C GLN A 77 0.62 -1.83 12.12
N GLY A 78 1.83 -2.34 11.80
CA GLY A 78 3.12 -1.78 12.19
C GLY A 78 3.81 -1.02 11.07
N THR A 79 5.13 -0.88 11.16
CA THR A 79 5.99 -0.33 10.13
C THR A 79 6.88 -1.43 9.56
N PHE A 80 6.88 -1.58 8.23
CA PHE A 80 7.71 -2.54 7.50
C PHE A 80 8.71 -1.77 6.63
N HIS A 81 9.97 -1.83 7.01
CA HIS A 81 11.08 -1.28 6.23
C HIS A 81 11.65 -2.38 5.32
N GLY A 82 11.45 -2.22 4.02
CA GLY A 82 12.03 -3.11 3.00
C GLY A 82 13.52 -2.87 2.80
N ASN A 83 14.02 -1.68 3.21
CA ASN A 83 15.45 -1.29 3.14
C ASN A 83 16.06 -1.43 1.73
N GLY A 84 15.23 -1.31 0.70
CA GLY A 84 15.63 -1.49 -0.71
C GLY A 84 15.74 -2.94 -1.15
N HIS A 85 15.42 -3.91 -0.30
CA HIS A 85 15.42 -5.33 -0.63
C HIS A 85 14.21 -5.75 -1.45
N THR A 86 14.33 -6.92 -2.06
CA THR A 86 13.29 -7.54 -2.90
C THR A 86 12.73 -8.80 -2.23
N ILE A 87 11.40 -8.92 -2.27
CA ILE A 87 10.70 -10.20 -2.00
C ILE A 87 10.13 -10.70 -3.31
N SER A 88 10.66 -11.82 -3.80
CA SER A 88 10.35 -12.38 -5.12
C SER A 88 9.80 -13.81 -5.07
N GLY A 89 9.38 -14.31 -6.22
CA GLY A 89 9.05 -15.73 -6.44
C GLY A 89 7.74 -16.19 -5.80
N PHE A 90 6.90 -15.28 -5.30
CA PHE A 90 5.60 -15.68 -4.75
C PHE A 90 4.52 -15.74 -5.82
N SER A 91 3.65 -16.73 -5.69
CA SER A 91 2.47 -16.87 -6.53
C SER A 91 1.23 -17.20 -5.71
N PHE A 92 0.06 -16.80 -6.23
CA PHE A 92 -1.21 -17.10 -5.58
C PHE A 92 -2.29 -17.37 -6.63
N GLU A 93 -2.76 -18.62 -6.67
CA GLU A 93 -3.79 -19.10 -7.61
C GLU A 93 -5.05 -19.63 -6.90
N LYS A 94 -5.06 -19.64 -5.56
CA LYS A 94 -6.18 -20.11 -4.76
C LYS A 94 -7.36 -19.14 -4.83
N LYS A 95 -8.56 -19.61 -4.52
CA LYS A 95 -9.71 -18.73 -4.34
C LYS A 95 -9.46 -17.78 -3.17
N GLY A 96 -9.72 -16.50 -3.38
CA GLY A 96 -9.57 -15.49 -2.34
C GLY A 96 -9.70 -14.08 -2.87
N SER A 97 -10.14 -13.19 -2.00
CA SER A 97 -10.10 -11.74 -2.21
C SER A 97 -9.06 -11.12 -1.28
N LYS A 98 -8.71 -9.86 -1.53
CA LYS A 98 -7.67 -9.14 -0.80
C LYS A 98 -6.32 -9.86 -0.91
N THR A 99 -5.82 -9.99 -2.13
CA THR A 99 -4.63 -10.78 -2.44
C THR A 99 -3.44 -9.86 -2.73
N GLY A 100 -2.30 -10.17 -2.11
CA GLY A 100 -1.03 -9.47 -2.26
C GLY A 100 -0.01 -10.09 -1.31
N LEU A 101 1.19 -9.53 -1.21
CA LEU A 101 2.11 -9.89 -0.14
C LEU A 101 1.46 -9.65 1.23
N PHE A 102 0.74 -8.53 1.36
CA PHE A 102 -0.15 -8.19 2.47
C PHE A 102 -1.61 -8.23 1.99
N ARG A 103 -2.50 -8.85 2.74
CA ARG A 103 -3.93 -8.81 2.43
C ARG A 103 -4.55 -7.47 2.79
N THR A 104 -4.26 -6.96 3.99
CA THR A 104 -4.80 -5.69 4.47
C THR A 104 -3.75 -4.94 5.29
N LEU A 105 -3.54 -3.67 4.95
CA LEU A 105 -2.83 -2.69 5.77
C LEU A 105 -3.85 -1.81 6.49
N THR A 106 -3.76 -1.70 7.82
CA THR A 106 -4.63 -0.81 8.59
C THR A 106 -4.16 0.64 8.49
N ALA A 107 -4.96 1.59 8.98
CA ALA A 107 -4.65 3.02 8.90
C ALA A 107 -3.33 3.43 9.59
N SER A 108 -2.86 2.64 10.55
CA SER A 108 -1.56 2.86 11.22
C SER A 108 -0.38 2.20 10.52
N ALA A 109 -0.63 1.35 9.54
CA ALA A 109 0.42 0.59 8.87
C ALA A 109 1.25 1.48 7.93
N VAL A 110 2.54 1.20 7.89
CA VAL A 110 3.48 1.77 6.93
C VAL A 110 4.27 0.65 6.28
N VAL A 111 4.35 0.63 4.96
CA VAL A 111 5.24 -0.25 4.19
C VAL A 111 6.08 0.62 3.27
N GLU A 112 7.40 0.53 3.39
CA GLU A 112 8.27 1.40 2.63
C GLU A 112 9.55 0.73 2.15
N ASP A 113 10.13 1.30 1.08
CA ASP A 113 11.41 0.89 0.50
C ASP A 113 11.49 -0.61 0.16
N LEU A 114 10.40 -1.17 -0.41
CA LEU A 114 10.28 -2.59 -0.72
C LEU A 114 10.00 -2.82 -2.21
N THR A 115 10.75 -3.73 -2.82
CA THR A 115 10.40 -4.28 -4.14
C THR A 115 9.71 -5.62 -4.00
N VAL A 116 8.62 -5.83 -4.73
CA VAL A 116 7.91 -7.11 -4.80
C VAL A 116 7.86 -7.63 -6.23
N GLU A 117 8.12 -8.93 -6.41
CA GLU A 117 8.09 -9.59 -7.72
C GLU A 117 7.34 -10.92 -7.61
N GLY A 118 6.22 -11.06 -8.32
CA GLY A 118 5.42 -12.27 -8.23
C GLY A 118 4.28 -12.32 -9.24
N ASP A 119 3.51 -13.40 -9.16
CA ASP A 119 2.40 -13.68 -10.07
C ASP A 119 1.13 -13.98 -9.26
N LEU A 120 0.13 -13.11 -9.38
CA LEU A 120 -1.15 -13.27 -8.72
C LEU A 120 -2.26 -13.52 -9.74
N ALA A 121 -2.85 -14.70 -9.67
CA ALA A 121 -3.97 -15.11 -10.50
C ALA A 121 -5.07 -15.79 -9.65
N PRO A 122 -5.61 -15.09 -8.61
CA PRO A 122 -6.60 -15.70 -7.74
C PRO A 122 -7.85 -16.13 -8.51
N GLN A 123 -8.33 -17.33 -8.24
CA GLN A 123 -9.47 -17.93 -8.95
C GLN A 123 -10.82 -17.50 -8.39
N GLY A 124 -11.84 -17.57 -9.24
CA GLY A 124 -13.24 -17.25 -8.90
C GLY A 124 -13.52 -15.75 -9.00
N SER A 125 -14.46 -15.24 -8.20
CA SER A 125 -14.82 -13.83 -8.14
C SER A 125 -13.84 -13.04 -7.25
N ALA A 126 -12.54 -13.25 -7.44
CA ALA A 126 -11.51 -12.58 -6.64
C ALA A 126 -11.53 -11.07 -6.88
N SER A 127 -11.55 -10.30 -5.82
CA SER A 127 -11.51 -8.84 -5.82
C SER A 127 -10.42 -8.33 -4.89
N GLN A 128 -9.98 -7.10 -5.11
CA GLN A 128 -8.88 -6.42 -4.42
C GLN A 128 -7.55 -7.19 -4.51
N ALA A 129 -6.95 -7.23 -5.70
CA ALA A 129 -5.64 -7.84 -5.89
C ALA A 129 -4.59 -6.81 -6.33
N GLY A 130 -3.43 -6.84 -5.66
CA GLY A 130 -2.24 -6.08 -6.02
C GLY A 130 -1.01 -6.79 -5.48
N LEU A 131 0.13 -6.75 -6.19
CA LEU A 131 1.31 -7.52 -5.80
C LEU A 131 1.77 -7.25 -4.37
N LEU A 132 1.70 -5.99 -3.93
CA LEU A 132 2.08 -5.63 -2.57
C LEU A 132 0.90 -5.76 -1.60
N VAL A 133 -0.26 -5.18 -1.94
CA VAL A 133 -1.39 -5.10 -0.99
C VAL A 133 -2.72 -5.35 -1.68
N GLY A 134 -3.57 -6.20 -1.07
CA GLY A 134 -4.97 -6.34 -1.46
C GLY A 134 -5.79 -5.10 -1.13
N GLU A 135 -5.84 -4.71 0.15
CA GLU A 135 -6.50 -3.48 0.64
C GLU A 135 -5.55 -2.63 1.47
N ASN A 136 -5.35 -1.38 1.10
CA ASN A 136 -4.52 -0.42 1.81
C ASN A 136 -5.36 0.68 2.47
N TYR A 137 -5.29 0.80 3.79
CA TYR A 137 -5.78 1.94 4.56
C TYR A 137 -4.64 2.74 5.21
N GLY A 138 -3.39 2.27 5.09
CA GLY A 138 -2.18 2.85 5.62
C GLY A 138 -1.36 3.61 4.58
N THR A 139 -0.06 3.64 4.78
CA THR A 139 0.89 4.28 3.86
C THR A 139 1.76 3.24 3.16
N VAL A 140 1.81 3.32 1.84
CA VAL A 140 2.75 2.59 0.99
C VAL A 140 3.65 3.62 0.31
N SER A 141 4.95 3.58 0.59
CA SER A 141 5.88 4.59 0.06
C SER A 141 7.16 3.98 -0.50
N ARG A 142 7.64 4.53 -1.60
CA ARG A 142 8.89 4.10 -2.26
C ARG A 142 8.98 2.59 -2.52
N CYS A 143 7.83 2.00 -2.84
CA CYS A 143 7.73 0.58 -3.17
C CYS A 143 7.66 0.37 -4.69
N ALA A 144 8.12 -0.79 -5.13
CA ALA A 144 8.08 -1.20 -6.52
C ALA A 144 7.37 -2.56 -6.68
N ALA A 145 6.64 -2.74 -7.78
CA ALA A 145 5.97 -3.99 -8.12
C ALA A 145 6.35 -4.45 -9.54
N GLN A 146 6.69 -5.74 -9.68
CA GLN A 146 7.04 -6.39 -10.95
C GLN A 146 6.35 -7.76 -11.05
N GLY A 147 6.07 -8.22 -12.26
CA GLY A 147 5.43 -9.51 -12.51
C GLY A 147 4.03 -9.36 -13.07
N SER A 148 3.05 -10.13 -12.59
CA SER A 148 1.69 -10.09 -13.13
C SER A 148 0.60 -10.16 -12.06
N VAL A 149 -0.51 -9.46 -12.33
CA VAL A 149 -1.73 -9.53 -11.50
C VAL A 149 -2.94 -9.72 -12.42
N SER A 150 -3.74 -10.73 -12.11
CA SER A 150 -5.03 -10.93 -12.79
C SER A 150 -6.16 -11.15 -11.79
N GLY A 151 -7.39 -10.81 -12.15
CA GLY A 151 -8.56 -10.98 -11.27
C GLY A 151 -9.84 -10.40 -11.85
N GLN A 152 -10.83 -10.19 -11.00
CA GLN A 152 -12.16 -9.74 -11.44
C GLN A 152 -12.38 -8.25 -11.17
N GLU A 153 -12.25 -7.80 -9.94
CA GLU A 153 -12.60 -6.45 -9.52
C GLU A 153 -11.51 -5.83 -8.65
N ASP A 154 -11.26 -4.54 -8.82
CA ASP A 154 -10.25 -3.75 -8.10
C ASP A 154 -8.85 -4.35 -8.22
N ILE A 155 -8.37 -4.46 -9.46
CA ILE A 155 -7.07 -5.07 -9.77
C ILE A 155 -6.04 -3.98 -10.07
N GLY A 156 -4.98 -3.94 -9.28
CA GLY A 156 -3.87 -3.01 -9.44
C GLY A 156 -2.51 -3.69 -9.47
N GLY A 157 -1.54 -3.10 -10.13
CA GLY A 157 -0.19 -3.66 -10.16
C GLY A 157 0.48 -3.70 -8.78
N LEU A 158 0.25 -2.67 -7.97
CA LEU A 158 0.81 -2.55 -6.62
C LEU A 158 -0.25 -2.81 -5.54
N VAL A 159 -1.41 -2.19 -5.64
CA VAL A 159 -2.49 -2.21 -4.63
C VAL A 159 -3.83 -2.49 -5.32
N GLY A 160 -4.64 -3.40 -4.79
CA GLY A 160 -5.98 -3.65 -5.28
C GLY A 160 -6.92 -2.45 -5.00
N LEU A 161 -7.25 -2.25 -3.73
CA LEU A 161 -8.05 -1.12 -3.23
C LEU A 161 -7.20 -0.21 -2.35
N ASN A 162 -7.11 1.07 -2.69
CA ASN A 162 -6.59 2.12 -1.82
C ASN A 162 -7.77 2.81 -1.12
N GLY A 163 -7.98 2.52 0.17
CA GLY A 163 -9.11 3.00 0.97
C GLY A 163 -9.01 4.49 1.31
N GLU A 164 -10.03 5.05 2.00
CA GLU A 164 -10.14 6.50 2.25
C GLU A 164 -8.96 7.10 3.01
N SER A 165 -8.36 6.38 3.95
CA SER A 165 -7.15 6.80 4.67
C SER A 165 -5.86 6.33 4.01
N GLY A 166 -5.96 5.56 2.92
CA GLY A 166 -4.81 5.00 2.22
C GLY A 166 -4.01 6.05 1.46
N CYS A 167 -2.68 5.96 1.57
CA CYS A 167 -1.75 6.80 0.84
C CYS A 167 -0.74 5.92 0.09
N ILE A 168 -0.63 6.12 -1.23
CA ILE A 168 0.39 5.50 -2.07
C ILE A 168 1.26 6.65 -2.60
N GLN A 169 2.55 6.66 -2.27
CA GLN A 169 3.42 7.76 -2.66
C GLN A 169 4.79 7.29 -3.16
N SER A 170 5.27 7.93 -4.21
CA SER A 170 6.60 7.66 -4.78
C SER A 170 6.84 6.18 -5.13
N CYS A 171 5.78 5.50 -5.58
CA CYS A 171 5.79 4.09 -5.91
C CYS A 171 5.86 3.86 -7.42
N THR A 172 6.32 2.68 -7.82
CA THR A 172 6.39 2.28 -9.22
C THR A 172 5.72 0.93 -9.45
N SER A 173 5.11 0.76 -10.62
CA SER A 173 4.62 -0.54 -11.07
C SER A 173 5.12 -0.81 -12.49
N ALA A 174 5.70 -1.98 -12.69
CA ALA A 174 6.02 -2.56 -13.99
C ALA A 174 5.26 -3.88 -14.21
N ALA A 175 4.26 -4.15 -13.37
CA ALA A 175 3.46 -5.35 -13.45
C ALA A 175 2.50 -5.33 -14.65
N ALA A 176 2.35 -6.46 -15.32
CA ALA A 176 1.26 -6.68 -16.26
C ALA A 176 -0.05 -6.90 -15.49
N VAL A 177 -1.05 -6.05 -15.74
CA VAL A 177 -2.32 -6.07 -14.99
C VAL A 177 -3.46 -6.44 -15.91
N THR A 178 -4.26 -7.43 -15.50
CA THR A 178 -5.43 -7.84 -16.27
C THR A 178 -6.63 -8.07 -15.34
N GLY A 179 -7.77 -7.45 -15.65
CA GLY A 179 -8.97 -7.57 -14.82
C GLY A 179 -10.25 -7.35 -15.59
N VAL A 180 -11.39 -7.40 -14.88
CA VAL A 180 -12.71 -7.17 -15.48
C VAL A 180 -13.22 -5.78 -15.10
N THR A 181 -13.23 -5.42 -13.82
CA THR A 181 -13.77 -4.16 -13.33
C THR A 181 -12.74 -3.43 -12.47
N ASN A 182 -12.58 -2.13 -12.70
CA ASN A 182 -11.61 -1.25 -12.01
C ASN A 182 -10.16 -1.79 -12.07
N VAL A 183 -9.55 -1.62 -13.23
CA VAL A 183 -8.20 -2.12 -13.51
C VAL A 183 -7.22 -0.96 -13.64
N GLY A 184 -6.15 -0.94 -12.85
CA GLY A 184 -5.18 0.15 -12.85
C GLY A 184 -3.73 -0.30 -12.71
N GLY A 185 -2.82 0.44 -13.28
CA GLY A 185 -1.39 0.12 -13.22
C GLY A 185 -0.80 0.20 -11.81
N ILE A 186 -1.29 1.12 -10.97
CA ILE A 186 -0.92 1.24 -9.55
C ILE A 186 -2.01 0.65 -8.66
N THR A 187 -3.27 1.07 -8.82
CA THR A 187 -4.37 0.58 -7.98
C THR A 187 -5.64 0.36 -8.81
N GLY A 188 -6.39 -0.69 -8.50
CA GLY A 188 -7.69 -0.92 -9.14
C GLY A 188 -8.68 0.18 -8.78
N GLN A 189 -8.91 0.41 -7.49
CA GLN A 189 -9.76 1.47 -6.97
C GLN A 189 -8.99 2.39 -6.02
N ASN A 190 -9.15 3.71 -6.18
CA ASN A 190 -8.60 4.73 -5.28
C ASN A 190 -9.71 5.54 -4.61
N LEU A 191 -9.77 5.46 -3.28
CA LEU A 191 -10.62 6.32 -2.43
C LEU A 191 -9.79 7.33 -1.62
N GLY A 192 -8.48 7.06 -1.46
CA GLY A 192 -7.51 7.88 -0.71
C GLY A 192 -6.63 8.73 -1.62
N ALA A 193 -5.32 8.67 -1.44
CA ALA A 193 -4.35 9.45 -2.20
C ALA A 193 -3.35 8.56 -2.96
N VAL A 194 -3.06 8.92 -4.21
CA VAL A 194 -1.95 8.38 -5.00
C VAL A 194 -1.10 9.55 -5.49
N GLU A 195 0.15 9.61 -5.03
CA GLU A 195 1.02 10.74 -5.29
C GLU A 195 2.37 10.33 -5.87
N ASN A 196 2.87 11.11 -6.84
CA ASN A 196 4.23 11.00 -7.39
C ASN A 196 4.62 9.55 -7.78
N SER A 197 3.65 8.78 -8.24
CA SER A 197 3.80 7.36 -8.56
C SER A 197 3.75 7.12 -10.06
N SER A 198 4.37 6.05 -10.53
CA SER A 198 4.47 5.79 -11.96
C SER A 198 4.14 4.34 -12.33
N ASN A 199 3.50 4.17 -13.48
CA ASN A 199 3.27 2.87 -14.09
C ASN A 199 4.00 2.76 -15.44
N THR A 200 4.65 1.62 -15.65
CA THR A 200 5.28 1.23 -16.92
C THR A 200 4.74 -0.10 -17.45
N GLY A 201 4.00 -0.83 -16.60
CA GLY A 201 3.39 -2.11 -16.96
C GLY A 201 2.18 -1.97 -17.86
N GLU A 202 1.90 -2.98 -18.65
CA GLU A 202 0.73 -3.04 -19.53
C GLU A 202 -0.55 -3.32 -18.73
N ILE A 203 -1.61 -2.59 -19.04
CA ILE A 203 -2.92 -2.75 -18.37
C ILE A 203 -3.93 -3.22 -19.41
N ASN A 204 -4.56 -4.36 -19.14
CA ASN A 204 -5.56 -4.97 -20.01
C ASN A 204 -6.85 -5.29 -19.26
N THR A 205 -7.95 -5.46 -20.00
CA THR A 205 -9.18 -6.01 -19.47
C THR A 205 -9.56 -7.31 -20.19
N GLN A 206 -10.20 -8.21 -19.46
CA GLN A 206 -10.82 -9.42 -20.01
C GLN A 206 -12.35 -9.28 -20.10
N ALA A 207 -12.88 -8.09 -19.81
CA ALA A 207 -14.31 -7.87 -19.82
C ALA A 207 -14.89 -8.06 -21.22
N ASP A 208 -16.00 -8.72 -21.29
CA ASP A 208 -16.86 -8.68 -22.45
C ASP A 208 -17.58 -7.32 -22.54
N GLN A 209 -18.24 -7.06 -23.67
CA GLN A 209 -18.84 -5.76 -23.97
C GLN A 209 -20.02 -5.36 -23.06
N GLU A 210 -20.53 -6.28 -22.25
CA GLU A 210 -21.73 -6.07 -21.42
C GLU A 210 -21.34 -5.62 -19.98
N THR A 211 -20.09 -5.80 -19.59
CA THR A 211 -19.63 -5.49 -18.24
C THR A 211 -19.06 -4.07 -18.16
N PRO A 212 -19.60 -3.18 -17.31
CA PRO A 212 -19.02 -1.86 -17.10
C PRO A 212 -17.57 -1.99 -16.61
N THR A 213 -16.63 -1.45 -17.38
CA THR A 213 -15.21 -1.48 -17.06
C THR A 213 -14.68 -0.08 -16.83
N SER A 214 -13.69 0.04 -15.96
CA SER A 214 -12.92 1.26 -15.76
C SER A 214 -11.45 0.87 -15.74
N VAL A 215 -10.72 1.25 -16.78
CA VAL A 215 -9.32 0.85 -16.98
C VAL A 215 -8.46 2.10 -17.11
N GLY A 216 -7.45 2.23 -16.29
CA GLY A 216 -6.58 3.41 -16.28
C GLY A 216 -5.12 3.09 -16.02
N GLY A 217 -4.24 3.93 -16.53
CA GLY A 217 -2.80 3.77 -16.40
C GLY A 217 -2.31 3.82 -14.96
N ILE A 218 -3.00 4.54 -14.08
CA ILE A 218 -2.71 4.64 -12.64
C ILE A 218 -3.82 3.97 -11.83
N ALA A 219 -5.08 4.33 -12.06
CA ALA A 219 -6.22 3.76 -11.34
C ALA A 219 -7.37 3.44 -12.29
N GLY A 220 -8.05 2.31 -12.08
CA GLY A 220 -9.27 1.99 -12.79
C GLY A 220 -10.39 2.98 -12.46
N LEU A 221 -10.76 3.03 -11.18
CA LEU A 221 -11.72 3.98 -10.61
C LEU A 221 -11.03 4.86 -9.56
N SER A 222 -11.25 6.17 -9.58
CA SER A 222 -10.80 7.04 -8.51
C SER A 222 -11.89 7.99 -8.03
N ARG A 223 -12.11 8.01 -6.71
CA ARG A 223 -12.91 8.99 -5.98
C ARG A 223 -12.07 9.86 -5.04
N GLY A 224 -10.81 9.48 -4.85
CA GLY A 224 -9.82 10.21 -4.06
C GLY A 224 -8.96 11.15 -4.92
N THR A 225 -7.75 11.40 -4.47
CA THR A 225 -6.80 12.31 -5.13
C THR A 225 -5.72 11.53 -5.88
N ILE A 226 -5.39 11.96 -7.10
CA ILE A 226 -4.23 11.47 -7.86
C ILE A 226 -3.41 12.69 -8.30
N ARG A 227 -2.15 12.76 -7.87
CA ARG A 227 -1.29 13.92 -8.14
C ARG A 227 0.13 13.53 -8.52
N GLY A 228 0.69 14.22 -9.53
CA GLY A 228 2.08 14.04 -9.93
C GLY A 228 2.40 12.66 -10.50
N CYS A 229 1.40 11.91 -10.94
CA CYS A 229 1.58 10.54 -11.40
C CYS A 229 1.82 10.47 -12.92
N THR A 230 2.57 9.45 -13.35
CA THR A 230 2.90 9.25 -14.76
C THR A 230 2.58 7.82 -15.20
N ASN A 231 2.03 7.70 -16.41
CA ASN A 231 1.86 6.41 -17.06
C ASN A 231 2.61 6.36 -18.38
N SER A 232 3.39 5.31 -18.58
CA SER A 232 4.03 4.97 -19.86
C SER A 232 3.73 3.52 -20.30
N GLY A 233 2.97 2.77 -19.49
CA GLY A 233 2.47 1.44 -19.84
C GLY A 233 1.23 1.54 -20.73
N ALA A 234 1.17 0.70 -21.77
CA ALA A 234 0.03 0.67 -22.67
C ALA A 234 -1.26 0.35 -21.94
N VAL A 235 -2.33 1.09 -22.23
CA VAL A 235 -3.67 0.84 -21.74
C VAL A 235 -4.48 0.32 -22.91
N GLY A 236 -4.72 -0.98 -22.92
CA GLY A 236 -5.40 -1.63 -24.02
C GLY A 236 -6.29 -2.76 -23.51
N TYR A 237 -7.15 -3.24 -24.38
CA TYR A 237 -7.92 -4.44 -24.14
C TYR A 237 -8.42 -5.03 -25.47
N GLN A 238 -8.82 -6.27 -25.42
CA GLN A 238 -9.22 -7.01 -26.62
C GLN A 238 -10.68 -6.74 -27.04
N HIS A 239 -11.47 -6.06 -26.20
CA HIS A 239 -12.88 -5.77 -26.39
C HIS A 239 -13.18 -4.29 -26.18
N VAL A 240 -14.31 -3.80 -26.70
CA VAL A 240 -14.74 -2.41 -26.52
C VAL A 240 -15.17 -2.17 -25.07
N GLY A 241 -14.43 -1.34 -24.33
CA GLY A 241 -14.73 -0.99 -22.93
C GLY A 241 -15.47 0.34 -22.81
N TYR A 242 -15.93 0.62 -21.59
CA TYR A 242 -16.73 1.83 -21.33
C TYR A 242 -15.87 3.02 -20.90
N ASN A 243 -14.95 2.82 -19.97
CA ASN A 243 -14.18 3.91 -19.39
C ASN A 243 -12.68 3.58 -19.48
N MET A 244 -12.02 4.14 -20.48
CA MET A 244 -10.58 3.96 -20.70
C MET A 244 -9.85 5.31 -20.53
N GLY A 245 -8.77 5.32 -19.76
CA GLY A 245 -7.99 6.53 -19.55
C GLY A 245 -6.50 6.29 -19.36
N GLY A 246 -5.67 7.18 -19.85
CA GLY A 246 -4.21 7.10 -19.68
C GLY A 246 -3.76 7.23 -18.23
N ILE A 247 -4.57 7.88 -17.39
CA ILE A 247 -4.35 8.01 -15.94
C ILE A 247 -5.44 7.27 -15.18
N VAL A 248 -6.72 7.60 -15.40
CA VAL A 248 -7.86 7.01 -14.69
C VAL A 248 -8.95 6.65 -15.69
N GLY A 249 -9.55 5.46 -15.52
CA GLY A 249 -10.69 5.04 -16.31
C GLY A 249 -11.96 5.83 -15.96
N LEU A 250 -12.36 5.85 -14.70
CA LEU A 250 -13.51 6.61 -14.22
C LEU A 250 -13.12 7.47 -13.00
N GLN A 251 -13.32 8.79 -13.14
CA GLN A 251 -12.91 9.78 -12.14
C GLN A 251 -14.10 10.54 -11.57
N SER A 252 -14.15 10.69 -10.24
CA SER A 252 -15.05 11.60 -9.55
C SER A 252 -14.35 12.42 -8.43
N GLY A 253 -13.08 12.14 -8.13
CA GLY A 253 -12.24 12.91 -7.21
C GLY A 253 -11.38 13.96 -7.92
N GLU A 254 -10.13 14.16 -7.48
CA GLU A 254 -9.20 15.15 -8.02
C GLU A 254 -8.02 14.52 -8.77
N ILE A 255 -7.70 15.04 -9.94
CA ILE A 255 -6.46 14.73 -10.68
C ILE A 255 -5.70 16.02 -10.96
N SER A 256 -4.40 16.04 -10.63
CA SER A 256 -3.54 17.17 -10.94
C SER A 256 -2.11 16.76 -11.28
N ASN A 257 -1.48 17.49 -12.19
CA ASN A 257 -0.07 17.31 -12.58
C ASN A 257 0.30 15.89 -13.01
N CYS A 258 -0.63 15.17 -13.65
CA CYS A 258 -0.40 13.82 -14.15
C CYS A 258 -0.16 13.82 -15.67
N SER A 259 0.59 12.86 -16.15
CA SER A 259 0.87 12.69 -17.58
C SER A 259 0.81 11.24 -18.03
N ASN A 260 0.29 11.05 -19.24
CA ASN A 260 0.31 9.77 -19.94
C ASN A 260 1.06 9.92 -21.27
N THR A 261 2.02 9.02 -21.51
CA THR A 261 2.77 8.97 -22.77
C THR A 261 2.52 7.69 -23.56
N ALA A 262 1.76 6.76 -22.96
CA ALA A 262 1.46 5.47 -23.56
C ALA A 262 0.23 5.52 -24.49
N PRO A 263 0.13 4.61 -25.46
CA PRO A 263 -1.08 4.44 -26.24
C PRO A 263 -2.23 3.95 -25.37
N ILE A 264 -3.43 4.41 -25.69
CA ILE A 264 -4.70 3.92 -25.18
C ILE A 264 -5.43 3.29 -26.34
N GLN A 265 -5.72 2.00 -26.23
CA GLN A 265 -6.44 1.24 -27.23
C GLN A 265 -7.81 0.84 -26.67
N GLY A 266 -8.88 1.09 -27.44
CA GLY A 266 -10.24 0.74 -27.08
C GLY A 266 -11.17 0.77 -28.27
#